data_c72c27a2401fcfdcbd589629868299ee
#
_entry.id   c72c27a2401fcfdcbd589629868299ee
#
_cell.length_a   1.000
_cell.length_b   1.000
_cell.length_c   1.000
_cell.angle_alpha   90.00
_cell.angle_beta   90.00
_cell.angle_gamma   90.00
#
_symmetry.space_group_name_H-M   'P 1'
#
loop_
_entity.id
_entity.type
_entity.pdbx_description
1 polymer ?
#
loop_
_entity_poly.entity_id
_entity_poly.type
_entity_poly.pdbx_seq_one_letter_code
_entity_poly.pdbx_strand_id
1 'polypeptide(L)'
;MKLIDIFRKNVKYYRFMQNYSQERLGELSGLSTHYISDIEQGKYSPSIPTIENIAKALDVDPYVLFIANPKANKLEPRVDIHRKK
;
A
#
# COMPACT_ATOMS: atom_id res chain seq x y z
N MET A 1 11.25 14.51 -4.11
CA MET A 1 10.60 13.37 -3.44
C MET A 1 11.15 12.06 -3.99
N LYS A 2 11.50 11.15 -3.12
CA LYS A 2 12.03 9.87 -3.57
C LYS A 2 10.92 8.99 -4.10
N LEU A 3 11.24 8.19 -5.09
CA LEU A 3 10.27 7.29 -5.71
C LEU A 3 9.66 6.33 -4.70
N ILE A 4 10.46 5.84 -3.75
CA ILE A 4 9.94 4.94 -2.73
C ILE A 4 8.87 5.61 -1.87
N ASP A 5 8.98 6.91 -1.62
CA ASP A 5 7.98 7.64 -0.84
C ASP A 5 6.67 7.76 -1.60
N ILE A 6 6.75 7.96 -2.91
CA ILE A 6 5.56 7.99 -3.74
C ILE A 6 4.88 6.62 -3.69
N PHE A 7 5.67 5.56 -3.86
CA PHE A 7 5.16 4.18 -3.88
C PHE A 7 4.47 3.82 -2.56
N ARG A 8 5.16 4.01 -1.43
CA ARG A 8 4.60 3.58 -0.15
C ARG A 8 3.31 4.31 0.20
N LYS A 9 3.25 5.61 -0.12
CA LYS A 9 2.05 6.38 0.14
C LYS A 9 0.90 5.93 -0.75
N ASN A 10 1.20 5.59 -2.00
CA ASN A 10 0.17 5.12 -2.91
C ASN A 10 -0.35 3.73 -2.51
N VAL A 11 0.52 2.85 -2.01
CA VAL A 11 0.06 1.55 -1.53
C VAL A 11 -0.99 1.75 -0.44
N LYS A 12 -0.70 2.61 0.52
CA LYS A 12 -1.65 2.88 1.60
C LYS A 12 -2.92 3.52 1.07
N TYR A 13 -2.78 4.48 0.14
CA TYR A 13 -3.92 5.18 -0.42
C TYR A 13 -4.87 4.22 -1.14
N TYR A 14 -4.34 3.38 -2.03
CA TYR A 14 -5.19 2.46 -2.78
C TYR A 14 -5.73 1.35 -1.90
N ARG A 15 -5.00 0.97 -0.87
CA ARG A 15 -5.52 0.04 0.13
C ARG A 15 -6.76 0.62 0.80
N PHE A 16 -6.68 1.90 1.21
CA PHE A 16 -7.83 2.59 1.82
C PHE A 16 -9.00 2.67 0.84
N MET A 17 -8.71 2.96 -0.42
CA MET A 17 -9.77 3.06 -1.43
C MET A 17 -10.52 1.74 -1.61
N GLN A 18 -9.84 0.62 -1.41
CA GLN A 18 -10.46 -0.69 -1.49
C GLN A 18 -11.06 -1.14 -0.16
N ASN A 19 -10.91 -0.34 0.89
CA ASN A 19 -11.35 -0.70 2.24
C ASN A 19 -10.65 -1.95 2.77
N TYR A 20 -9.40 -2.17 2.38
CA TYR A 20 -8.61 -3.29 2.86
C TYR A 20 -7.82 -2.91 4.10
N SER A 21 -7.79 -3.84 5.07
CA SER A 21 -6.80 -3.76 6.13
C SER A 21 -5.43 -4.16 5.59
N GLN A 22 -4.39 -3.92 6.35
CA GLN A 22 -3.06 -4.41 5.97
C GLN A 22 -3.06 -5.94 5.91
N GLU A 23 -3.79 -6.58 6.82
CA GLU A 23 -3.91 -8.03 6.81
C GLU A 23 -4.56 -8.52 5.52
N ARG A 24 -5.64 -7.86 5.10
CA ARG A 24 -6.33 -8.27 3.88
C ARG A 24 -5.45 -8.09 2.64
N LEU A 25 -4.76 -6.96 2.57
CA LEU A 25 -3.85 -6.75 1.45
C LEU A 25 -2.75 -7.82 1.45
N GLY A 26 -2.25 -8.17 2.62
CA GLY A 26 -1.27 -9.25 2.73
C GLY A 26 -1.80 -10.56 2.19
N GLU A 27 -3.02 -10.94 2.59
CA GLU A 27 -3.64 -12.16 2.08
C GLU A 27 -3.75 -12.16 0.56
N LEU A 28 -4.22 -11.05 0.01
CA LEU A 28 -4.45 -10.98 -1.43
C LEU A 28 -3.15 -10.95 -2.24
N SER A 29 -2.08 -10.43 -1.66
CA SER A 29 -0.80 -10.30 -2.34
C SER A 29 0.19 -11.40 -1.99
N GLY A 30 -0.18 -12.31 -1.07
CA GLY A 30 0.72 -13.36 -0.64
C GLY A 30 1.82 -12.90 0.29
N LEU A 31 1.60 -11.79 0.98
CA LEU A 31 2.59 -11.19 1.87
C LEU A 31 2.06 -11.15 3.30
N SER A 32 2.97 -11.09 4.26
CA SER A 32 2.55 -10.99 5.66
C SER A 32 2.04 -9.58 5.96
N THR A 33 1.22 -9.47 6.99
CA THR A 33 0.74 -8.18 7.49
C THR A 33 1.92 -7.30 7.89
N HIS A 34 2.90 -7.90 8.55
CA HIS A 34 4.08 -7.17 8.99
C HIS A 34 4.83 -6.57 7.81
N TYR A 35 4.97 -7.34 6.72
CA TYR A 35 5.68 -6.88 5.54
C TYR A 35 4.93 -5.72 4.87
N ILE A 36 3.60 -5.82 4.78
CA ILE A 36 2.79 -4.72 4.24
C ILE A 36 3.01 -3.45 5.09
N SER A 37 2.98 -3.61 6.42
CA SER A 37 3.21 -2.48 7.31
C SER A 37 4.59 -1.84 7.06
N ASP A 38 5.62 -2.67 6.92
CA ASP A 38 6.96 -2.18 6.68
C ASP A 38 7.08 -1.46 5.34
N ILE A 39 6.39 -1.96 4.32
CA ILE A 39 6.36 -1.30 3.01
C ILE A 39 5.74 0.09 3.16
N GLU A 40 4.61 0.19 3.86
CA GLU A 40 3.92 1.47 4.00
C GLU A 40 4.72 2.46 4.85
N GLN A 41 5.60 1.97 5.69
CA GLN A 41 6.49 2.81 6.49
C GLN A 41 7.79 3.17 5.76
N GLY A 42 7.99 2.61 4.57
CA GLY A 42 9.19 2.92 3.78
C GLY A 42 10.42 2.18 4.24
N LYS A 43 10.27 1.08 4.96
CA LYS A 43 11.40 0.31 5.48
C LYS A 43 12.03 -0.61 4.46
N TYR A 44 11.34 -0.91 3.38
CA TYR A 44 11.82 -1.81 2.34
C TYR A 44 11.65 -1.21 0.96
N SER A 45 12.56 -1.59 0.08
CA SER A 45 12.39 -1.37 -1.35
C SER A 45 12.01 -2.73 -1.93
N PRO A 46 10.72 -2.96 -2.18
CA PRO A 46 10.29 -4.27 -2.66
C PRO A 46 10.81 -4.57 -4.06
N SER A 47 10.93 -5.87 -4.35
CA SER A 47 11.31 -6.31 -5.68
C SER A 47 10.20 -6.02 -6.68
N ILE A 48 10.55 -6.05 -7.96
CA ILE A 48 9.56 -5.86 -9.02
C ILE A 48 8.42 -6.88 -8.92
N PRO A 49 8.69 -8.19 -8.72
CA PRO A 49 7.59 -9.14 -8.57
C PRO A 49 6.67 -8.82 -7.38
N THR A 50 7.23 -8.34 -6.29
CA THR A 50 6.41 -7.96 -5.13
C THR A 50 5.53 -6.76 -5.47
N ILE A 51 6.08 -5.78 -6.18
CA ILE A 51 5.31 -4.61 -6.63
C ILE A 51 4.14 -5.06 -7.51
N GLU A 52 4.39 -5.99 -8.42
CA GLU A 52 3.35 -6.50 -9.29
C GLU A 52 2.25 -7.20 -8.51
N ASN A 53 2.62 -7.99 -7.51
CA ASN A 53 1.64 -8.69 -6.69
C ASN A 53 0.78 -7.71 -5.88
N ILE A 54 1.40 -6.67 -5.36
CA ILE A 54 0.66 -5.65 -4.61
C ILE A 54 -0.29 -4.91 -5.53
N ALA A 55 0.17 -4.51 -6.71
CA ALA A 55 -0.67 -3.79 -7.67
C ALA A 55 -1.87 -4.64 -8.08
N LYS A 56 -1.64 -5.93 -8.33
CA LYS A 56 -2.71 -6.85 -8.70
C LYS A 56 -3.73 -6.95 -7.57
N ALA A 57 -3.26 -7.07 -6.34
CA ALA A 57 -4.15 -7.15 -5.18
C ALA A 57 -4.97 -5.88 -5.01
N LEU A 58 -4.39 -4.74 -5.36
CA LEU A 58 -5.08 -3.44 -5.27
C LEU A 58 -5.92 -3.14 -6.50
N ASP A 59 -5.84 -3.99 -7.52
CA ASP A 59 -6.58 -3.83 -8.78
C ASP A 59 -6.19 -2.53 -9.51
N VAL A 60 -4.90 -2.26 -9.55
CA VAL A 60 -4.37 -1.11 -10.29
C VAL A 60 -3.19 -1.58 -11.15
N ASP A 61 -2.91 -0.84 -12.21
CA ASP A 61 -1.70 -1.08 -12.97
C ASP A 61 -0.49 -0.70 -12.12
N PRO A 62 0.61 -1.48 -12.18
CA PRO A 62 1.76 -1.21 -11.32
C PRO A 62 2.31 0.22 -11.43
N TYR A 63 2.31 0.81 -12.63
CA TYR A 63 2.87 2.14 -12.79
C TYR A 63 2.10 3.20 -12.00
N VAL A 64 0.82 2.94 -11.72
CA VAL A 64 0.00 3.89 -10.97
C VAL A 64 0.57 4.13 -9.58
N LEU A 65 1.23 3.12 -9.01
CA LEU A 65 1.81 3.23 -7.69
C LEU A 65 3.01 4.18 -7.65
N PHE A 66 3.53 4.58 -8.82
CA PHE A 66 4.69 5.45 -8.91
C PHE A 66 4.34 6.85 -9.41
N ILE A 67 3.05 7.16 -9.51
CA ILE A 67 2.58 8.49 -9.89
C ILE A 67 2.22 9.24 -8.63
N ALA A 68 2.87 10.39 -8.41
CA ALA A 68 2.62 11.20 -7.23
C ALA A 68 1.13 11.55 -7.18
N ASN A 69 0.51 11.33 -6.03
CA ASN A 69 -0.91 11.55 -5.83
C ASN A 69 -1.11 12.47 -4.64
N PRO A 70 -1.53 13.72 -4.87
CA PRO A 70 -1.74 14.65 -3.74
C PRO A 70 -2.71 14.10 -2.69
N LYS A 71 -3.70 13.31 -3.09
CA LYS A 71 -4.65 12.73 -2.14
C LYS A 71 -3.98 11.74 -1.21
N ALA A 72 -2.94 11.04 -1.67
CA ALA A 72 -2.21 10.10 -0.83
C ALA A 72 -1.43 10.84 0.25
N ASN A 73 -0.99 12.07 -0.02
CA ASN A 73 -0.26 12.86 0.96
C ASN A 73 -1.17 13.41 2.04
N LYS A 74 -2.48 13.40 1.82
CA LYS A 74 -3.44 13.96 2.75
C LYS A 74 -4.23 12.90 3.50
N LEU A 75 -3.77 11.64 3.42
CA LEU A 75 -4.44 10.58 4.16
C LEU A 75 -4.30 10.84 5.65
N GLU A 76 -5.42 10.76 6.33
CA GLU A 76 -5.44 10.88 7.78
C GLU A 76 -5.43 9.51 8.41
N PRO A 77 -4.90 9.40 9.62
CA PRO A 77 -4.98 8.14 10.34
C PRO A 77 -6.43 7.69 10.42
N ARG A 78 -6.68 6.46 10.04
CA ARG A 78 -8.03 5.91 10.02
C ARG A 78 -8.33 5.24 11.33
N VAL A 79 -9.45 5.63 11.89
CA VAL A 79 -9.89 5.01 13.13
C VAL A 79 -10.21 3.54 12.89
N ASP A 80 -10.71 3.23 11.73
CA ASP A 80 -11.06 1.88 11.36
C ASP A 80 -9.86 0.95 11.27
N ILE A 81 -8.67 1.49 11.32
CA ILE A 81 -7.49 0.66 11.35
C ILE A 81 -7.57 -0.30 12.50
N HIS A 82 -8.28 0.08 13.49
CA HIS A 82 -8.47 -0.80 14.58
C HIS A 82 -9.82 -1.36 14.59
N ARG A 83 -10.46 -1.31 13.80
CA ARG A 83 -11.70 -1.91 13.98
C ARG A 83 -11.81 -3.25 13.71
N LYS A 84 -11.44 -2.90 13.95
CA LYS A 84 -11.66 -3.69 13.82
C LYS A 84 -11.85 -4.38 13.63
N LYS A 85 -11.65 -4.20 13.95
CA LYS A 85 -11.73 -4.86 13.91
C LYS A 85 -11.88 -5.41 13.75
#